data_82d879eabcc2e485c894a291bda78017
#
_entry.id   82d879eabcc2e485c894a291bda78017
#
_cell.length_a   1.000
_cell.length_b   1.000
_cell.length_c   1.000
_cell.angle_alpha   90.00
_cell.angle_beta   90.00
_cell.angle_gamma   90.00
#
_symmetry.space_group_name_H-M   'P 1'
#
loop_
_entity.id
_entity.type
_entity.pdbx_description
1 polymer ?
#
loop_
_entity_poly.entity_id
_entity_poly.type
_entity_poly.pdbx_seq_one_letter_code
_entity_poly.pdbx_strand_id
1 'polypeptide(L)'
;MFSILVCEDDFAIKTMISTKLKQENYSVYTVQNGQEALNLMEKQQIDLVISDIMMPEMDGYEFVQTLRETKHTLPILMITAKSQLESLETAFKLGVDDYMVKPLRLEELVLRVKALLRRSQLEAEKVLTFTHTRLDYNALTMTDLTTGEQVQIPPKEFFLLYKLLSHPEKIFTRLDLLDDIWGMEEDYDERLVDACIKRIRQKLKGNEDFD
;
A
#
# COMPACT_ATOMS: atom_id res chain seq x y z
N MET A 1 8.47 -11.83 7.16
CA MET A 1 8.46 -12.71 5.96
C MET A 1 7.14 -12.43 5.27
N PHE A 2 7.12 -12.07 3.97
CA PHE A 2 5.89 -11.76 3.27
C PHE A 2 5.09 -13.01 2.93
N SER A 3 3.77 -12.91 3.05
CA SER A 3 2.79 -13.93 2.73
C SER A 3 2.13 -13.63 1.38
N ILE A 4 2.29 -14.53 0.43
CA ILE A 4 1.75 -14.40 -0.94
C ILE A 4 0.67 -15.43 -1.15
N LEU A 5 -0.49 -14.99 -1.63
CA LEU A 5 -1.58 -15.85 -2.04
C LEU A 5 -1.54 -16.06 -3.56
N VAL A 6 -1.56 -17.31 -4.00
CA VAL A 6 -1.61 -17.71 -5.41
C VAL A 6 -2.95 -18.38 -5.69
N CYS A 7 -3.76 -17.74 -6.53
CA CYS A 7 -5.06 -18.21 -7.01
C CYS A 7 -4.90 -18.69 -8.45
N GLU A 8 -4.90 -19.99 -8.66
CA GLU A 8 -4.69 -20.62 -9.97
C GLU A 8 -5.31 -22.02 -9.92
N ASP A 9 -6.15 -22.38 -10.86
CA ASP A 9 -6.83 -23.68 -10.93
C ASP A 9 -5.92 -24.77 -11.55
N ASP A 10 -5.02 -24.39 -12.48
CA ASP A 10 -4.05 -25.32 -13.06
C ASP A 10 -3.01 -25.74 -12.00
N PHE A 11 -3.01 -27.03 -11.68
CA PHE A 11 -2.11 -27.58 -10.68
C PHE A 11 -0.62 -27.41 -11.02
N ALA A 12 -0.25 -27.53 -12.30
CA ALA A 12 1.14 -27.43 -12.73
C ALA A 12 1.66 -26.00 -12.62
N ILE A 13 0.86 -25.02 -13.07
CA ILE A 13 1.19 -23.58 -12.98
C ILE A 13 1.26 -23.16 -11.51
N LYS A 14 0.26 -23.52 -10.71
CA LYS A 14 0.22 -23.24 -9.28
C LYS A 14 1.45 -23.78 -8.53
N THR A 15 1.82 -25.04 -8.80
CA THR A 15 2.98 -25.68 -8.20
C THR A 15 4.26 -24.98 -8.62
N MET A 16 4.41 -24.62 -9.90
CA MET A 16 5.57 -23.94 -10.44
C MET A 16 5.76 -22.56 -9.79
N ILE A 17 4.72 -21.76 -9.71
CA ILE A 17 4.74 -20.43 -9.08
C ILE A 17 5.07 -20.57 -7.58
N SER A 18 4.35 -21.45 -6.86
CA SER A 18 4.53 -21.60 -5.42
C SER A 18 5.93 -22.09 -5.05
N THR A 19 6.47 -23.03 -5.82
CA THR A 19 7.84 -23.54 -5.61
C THR A 19 8.87 -22.43 -5.81
N LYS A 20 8.75 -21.66 -6.88
CA LYS A 20 9.69 -20.55 -7.17
C LYS A 20 9.63 -19.47 -6.08
N LEU A 21 8.46 -19.09 -5.63
CA LEU A 21 8.30 -18.06 -4.59
C LEU A 21 8.80 -18.54 -3.22
N LYS A 22 8.61 -19.83 -2.88
CA LYS A 22 9.20 -20.43 -1.66
C LYS A 22 10.72 -20.42 -1.70
N GLN A 23 11.36 -20.66 -2.87
CA GLN A 23 12.81 -20.53 -3.04
C GLN A 23 13.32 -19.11 -2.82
N GLU A 24 12.47 -18.09 -3.05
CA GLU A 24 12.76 -16.68 -2.78
C GLU A 24 12.45 -16.26 -1.33
N ASN A 25 12.21 -17.22 -0.42
CA ASN A 25 11.89 -17.03 1.00
C ASN A 25 10.56 -16.32 1.28
N TYR A 26 9.54 -16.52 0.44
CA TYR A 26 8.16 -16.09 0.72
C TYR A 26 7.35 -17.19 1.40
N SER A 27 6.41 -16.82 2.27
CA SER A 27 5.33 -17.70 2.71
C SER A 27 4.27 -17.75 1.62
N VAL A 28 3.92 -18.95 1.13
CA VAL A 28 3.03 -19.07 -0.03
C VAL A 28 1.83 -19.93 0.30
N TYR A 29 0.66 -19.34 0.15
CA TYR A 29 -0.64 -19.99 0.21
C TYR A 29 -1.16 -20.19 -1.20
N THR A 30 -1.89 -21.28 -1.44
CA THR A 30 -2.41 -21.60 -2.78
C THR A 30 -3.87 -22.00 -2.70
N VAL A 31 -4.69 -21.50 -3.61
CA VAL A 31 -6.12 -21.80 -3.76
C VAL A 31 -6.47 -22.02 -5.24
N GLN A 32 -7.69 -22.47 -5.55
CA GLN A 32 -8.10 -22.81 -6.90
C GLN A 32 -9.10 -21.81 -7.50
N ASN A 33 -9.71 -20.96 -6.68
CA ASN A 33 -10.70 -19.98 -7.12
C ASN A 33 -10.74 -18.78 -6.16
N GLY A 34 -11.48 -17.73 -6.56
CA GLY A 34 -11.62 -16.50 -5.78
C GLY A 34 -12.38 -16.71 -4.46
N GLN A 35 -13.33 -17.63 -4.39
CA GLN A 35 -14.10 -17.91 -3.17
C GLN A 35 -13.21 -18.53 -2.09
N GLU A 36 -12.36 -19.49 -2.46
CA GLU A 36 -11.36 -20.04 -1.54
C GLU A 36 -10.36 -18.98 -1.08
N ALA A 37 -10.00 -18.06 -1.98
CA ALA A 37 -9.11 -16.95 -1.67
C ALA A 37 -9.69 -16.05 -0.57
N LEU A 38 -10.94 -15.61 -0.70
CA LEU A 38 -11.63 -14.80 0.31
C LEU A 38 -11.69 -15.51 1.66
N ASN A 39 -12.10 -16.79 1.68
CA ASN A 39 -12.19 -17.58 2.89
C ASN A 39 -10.85 -17.78 3.60
N LEU A 40 -9.74 -17.84 2.83
CA LEU A 40 -8.39 -17.93 3.38
C LEU A 40 -7.94 -16.60 3.97
N MET A 41 -8.23 -15.50 3.29
CA MET A 41 -7.84 -14.14 3.74
C MET A 41 -8.56 -13.71 5.02
N GLU A 42 -9.69 -14.28 5.36
CA GLU A 42 -10.31 -14.09 6.69
C GLU A 42 -9.46 -14.66 7.84
N LYS A 43 -8.62 -15.66 7.56
CA LYS A 43 -7.83 -16.40 8.57
C LYS A 43 -6.34 -16.13 8.52
N GLN A 44 -5.85 -15.61 7.40
CA GLN A 44 -4.44 -15.40 7.13
C GLN A 44 -4.21 -14.00 6.61
N GLN A 45 -3.20 -13.33 7.16
CA GLN A 45 -2.75 -12.05 6.62
C GLN A 45 -1.96 -12.27 5.34
N ILE A 46 -2.38 -11.64 4.26
CA ILE A 46 -1.77 -11.71 2.93
C ILE A 46 -1.20 -10.34 2.57
N ASP A 47 0.03 -10.32 2.05
CA ASP A 47 0.74 -9.11 1.66
C ASP A 47 0.68 -8.85 0.15
N LEU A 48 0.45 -9.89 -0.67
CA LEU A 48 0.31 -9.80 -2.12
C LEU A 48 -0.52 -10.96 -2.65
N VAL A 49 -1.36 -10.68 -3.64
CA VAL A 49 -2.12 -11.69 -4.38
C VAL A 49 -1.55 -11.83 -5.79
N ILE A 50 -1.42 -13.08 -6.24
CA ILE A 50 -1.22 -13.46 -7.64
C ILE A 50 -2.47 -14.24 -8.04
N SER A 51 -3.21 -13.77 -9.05
CA SER A 51 -4.47 -14.40 -9.47
C SER A 51 -4.51 -14.64 -10.95
N ASP A 52 -4.88 -15.86 -11.36
CA ASP A 52 -5.36 -16.05 -12.74
C ASP A 52 -6.70 -15.33 -12.92
N ILE A 53 -7.01 -14.96 -14.15
CA ILE A 53 -8.32 -14.45 -14.54
C ILE A 53 -9.34 -15.59 -14.60
N MET A 54 -8.96 -16.66 -15.28
CA MET A 54 -9.88 -17.78 -15.58
C MET A 54 -9.79 -18.83 -14.49
N MET A 55 -10.73 -18.78 -13.54
CA MET A 55 -10.85 -19.75 -12.48
C MET A 55 -12.32 -20.18 -12.34
N PRO A 56 -12.59 -21.41 -11.86
CA PRO A 56 -13.96 -21.87 -11.61
C PRO A 56 -14.60 -21.12 -10.42
N GLU A 57 -15.94 -21.17 -10.33
CA GLU A 57 -16.77 -20.60 -9.26
C GLU A 57 -16.74 -19.07 -9.16
N MET A 58 -15.62 -18.49 -8.79
CA MET A 58 -15.35 -17.05 -8.75
C MET A 58 -14.08 -16.77 -9.53
N ASP A 59 -14.21 -16.04 -10.64
CA ASP A 59 -13.08 -15.67 -11.48
C ASP A 59 -12.19 -14.58 -10.85
N GLY A 60 -11.04 -14.30 -11.50
CA GLY A 60 -10.09 -13.32 -10.98
C GLY A 60 -10.62 -11.89 -10.97
N TYR A 61 -11.54 -11.52 -11.86
CA TYR A 61 -12.13 -10.18 -11.90
C TYR A 61 -13.14 -9.99 -10.76
N GLU A 62 -14.04 -10.95 -10.57
CA GLU A 62 -15.00 -10.93 -9.46
C GLU A 62 -14.28 -10.91 -8.11
N PHE A 63 -13.20 -11.68 -7.99
CA PHE A 63 -12.38 -11.70 -6.79
C PHE A 63 -11.72 -10.32 -6.50
N VAL A 64 -11.08 -9.72 -7.51
CA VAL A 64 -10.46 -8.39 -7.36
C VAL A 64 -11.50 -7.33 -7.02
N GLN A 65 -12.64 -7.33 -7.71
CA GLN A 65 -13.73 -6.41 -7.42
C GLN A 65 -14.17 -6.50 -5.96
N THR A 66 -14.43 -7.72 -5.47
CA THR A 66 -14.82 -7.97 -4.08
C THR A 66 -13.77 -7.46 -3.09
N LEU A 67 -12.47 -7.69 -3.36
CA LEU A 67 -11.39 -7.19 -2.52
C LEU A 67 -11.36 -5.66 -2.46
N ARG A 68 -11.54 -4.98 -3.58
CA ARG A 68 -11.53 -3.51 -3.63
C ARG A 68 -12.76 -2.88 -2.99
N GLU A 69 -13.93 -3.49 -3.12
CA GLU A 69 -15.16 -3.08 -2.43
C GLU A 69 -15.03 -3.18 -0.91
N THR A 70 -14.31 -4.18 -0.41
CA THR A 70 -13.99 -4.35 1.02
C THR A 70 -12.77 -3.54 1.48
N LYS A 71 -12.29 -2.59 0.64
CA LYS A 71 -11.19 -1.65 0.93
C LYS A 71 -9.82 -2.30 1.17
N HIS A 72 -9.60 -3.52 0.69
CA HIS A 72 -8.26 -4.09 0.68
C HIS A 72 -7.37 -3.35 -0.32
N THR A 73 -6.21 -2.87 0.15
CA THR A 73 -5.23 -2.10 -0.63
C THR A 73 -3.98 -2.91 -0.99
N LEU A 74 -3.96 -4.21 -0.63
CA LEU A 74 -2.81 -5.06 -0.96
C LEU A 74 -2.59 -5.15 -2.48
N PRO A 75 -1.33 -5.26 -2.94
CA PRO A 75 -1.00 -5.36 -4.35
C PRO A 75 -1.50 -6.66 -4.97
N ILE A 76 -2.02 -6.56 -6.19
CA ILE A 76 -2.54 -7.68 -6.97
C ILE A 76 -1.79 -7.75 -8.29
N LEU A 77 -1.14 -8.90 -8.55
CA LEU A 77 -0.57 -9.27 -9.83
C LEU A 77 -1.52 -10.24 -10.53
N MET A 78 -2.08 -9.84 -11.67
CA MET A 78 -2.97 -10.69 -12.44
C MET A 78 -2.22 -11.48 -13.51
N ILE A 79 -2.59 -12.74 -13.68
CA ILE A 79 -2.09 -13.61 -14.75
C ILE A 79 -3.18 -13.77 -15.80
N THR A 80 -2.82 -13.67 -17.09
CA THR A 80 -3.79 -13.74 -18.19
C THR A 80 -3.26 -14.49 -19.39
N ALA A 81 -4.14 -15.07 -20.18
CA ALA A 81 -3.80 -15.57 -21.50
C ALA A 81 -3.69 -14.41 -22.51
N LYS A 82 -2.81 -14.54 -23.52
CA LYS A 82 -2.53 -13.50 -24.52
C LYS A 82 -3.77 -13.02 -25.29
N SER A 83 -4.77 -13.88 -25.46
CA SER A 83 -6.04 -13.56 -26.11
C SER A 83 -6.96 -12.63 -25.32
N GLN A 84 -6.62 -12.35 -24.06
CA GLN A 84 -7.43 -11.53 -23.14
C GLN A 84 -6.84 -10.12 -22.94
N LEU A 85 -5.89 -9.70 -23.77
CA LEU A 85 -5.28 -8.36 -23.72
C LEU A 85 -6.31 -7.22 -23.86
N GLU A 86 -7.44 -7.46 -24.54
CA GLU A 86 -8.57 -6.51 -24.61
C GLU A 86 -9.21 -6.25 -23.23
N SER A 87 -8.97 -7.14 -22.28
CA SER A 87 -9.47 -7.05 -20.90
C SER A 87 -8.54 -6.26 -19.97
N LEU A 88 -7.36 -5.79 -20.43
CA LEU A 88 -6.40 -5.06 -19.60
C LEU A 88 -6.96 -3.75 -19.08
N GLU A 89 -7.69 -3.01 -19.89
CA GLU A 89 -8.35 -1.78 -19.45
C GLU A 89 -9.34 -2.06 -18.31
N THR A 90 -10.04 -3.19 -18.39
CA THR A 90 -10.97 -3.63 -17.36
C THR A 90 -10.24 -4.00 -16.08
N ALA A 91 -9.13 -4.75 -16.17
CA ALA A 91 -8.32 -5.12 -15.01
C ALA A 91 -7.79 -3.89 -14.25
N PHE A 92 -7.25 -2.90 -14.96
CA PHE A 92 -6.76 -1.66 -14.33
C PHE A 92 -7.89 -0.83 -13.73
N LYS A 93 -9.06 -0.75 -14.38
CA LYS A 93 -10.25 -0.09 -13.81
C LYS A 93 -10.75 -0.75 -12.52
N LEU A 94 -10.55 -2.06 -12.40
CA LEU A 94 -10.86 -2.82 -11.19
C LEU A 94 -9.81 -2.67 -10.08
N GLY A 95 -8.68 -2.02 -10.34
CA GLY A 95 -7.64 -1.77 -9.34
C GLY A 95 -6.57 -2.85 -9.24
N VAL A 96 -6.29 -3.56 -10.34
CA VAL A 96 -5.12 -4.44 -10.47
C VAL A 96 -3.85 -3.60 -10.57
N ASP A 97 -2.79 -3.99 -9.88
CA ASP A 97 -1.55 -3.21 -9.79
C ASP A 97 -0.54 -3.54 -10.90
N ASP A 98 -0.53 -4.80 -11.35
CA ASP A 98 0.30 -5.27 -12.48
C ASP A 98 -0.29 -6.56 -13.07
N TYR A 99 0.19 -6.94 -14.25
CA TYR A 99 -0.25 -8.17 -14.92
C TYR A 99 0.90 -8.89 -15.62
N MET A 100 0.72 -10.21 -15.85
CA MET A 100 1.62 -11.05 -16.64
C MET A 100 0.82 -11.89 -17.63
N VAL A 101 1.43 -12.12 -18.79
CA VAL A 101 0.83 -12.94 -19.85
C VAL A 101 1.43 -14.35 -19.85
N LYS A 102 0.58 -15.37 -19.94
CA LYS A 102 1.02 -16.76 -20.12
C LYS A 102 1.62 -16.95 -21.55
N PRO A 103 2.73 -17.68 -21.72
CA PRO A 103 3.44 -18.51 -20.75
C PRO A 103 4.30 -17.70 -19.78
N LEU A 104 4.29 -18.09 -18.50
CA LEU A 104 4.96 -17.35 -17.43
C LEU A 104 6.48 -17.55 -17.45
N ARG A 105 7.21 -16.46 -17.29
CA ARG A 105 8.65 -16.47 -17.02
C ARG A 105 8.86 -16.24 -15.53
N LEU A 106 9.31 -17.28 -14.80
CA LEU A 106 9.37 -17.24 -13.34
C LEU A 106 10.32 -16.17 -12.79
N GLU A 107 11.40 -15.86 -13.49
CA GLU A 107 12.31 -14.79 -13.13
C GLU A 107 11.63 -13.42 -13.21
N GLU A 108 10.81 -13.20 -14.25
CA GLU A 108 10.01 -11.98 -14.39
C GLU A 108 8.95 -11.88 -13.29
N LEU A 109 8.26 -12.98 -12.99
CA LEU A 109 7.29 -13.03 -11.89
C LEU A 109 7.92 -12.60 -10.58
N VAL A 110 9.09 -13.12 -10.23
CA VAL A 110 9.81 -12.75 -9.00
C VAL A 110 10.17 -11.26 -8.98
N LEU A 111 10.63 -10.70 -10.11
CA LEU A 111 10.96 -9.27 -10.19
C LEU A 111 9.73 -8.38 -9.98
N ARG A 112 8.58 -8.73 -10.57
CA ARG A 112 7.33 -8.00 -10.42
C ARG A 112 6.81 -8.09 -8.98
N VAL A 113 6.82 -9.27 -8.38
CA VAL A 113 6.46 -9.47 -6.97
C VAL A 113 7.33 -8.61 -6.05
N LYS A 114 8.66 -8.60 -6.24
CA LYS A 114 9.57 -7.74 -5.46
C LYS A 114 9.24 -6.25 -5.63
N ALA A 115 8.92 -5.82 -6.86
CA ALA A 115 8.58 -4.43 -7.14
C ALA A 115 7.26 -4.02 -6.48
N LEU A 116 6.23 -4.86 -6.55
CA LEU A 116 4.92 -4.62 -5.95
C LEU A 116 5.00 -4.58 -4.42
N LEU A 117 5.68 -5.52 -3.78
CA LEU A 117 5.87 -5.54 -2.33
C LEU A 117 6.65 -4.31 -1.85
N ARG A 118 7.71 -3.92 -2.56
CA ARG A 118 8.47 -2.69 -2.24
C ARG A 118 7.59 -1.45 -2.33
N ARG A 119 6.75 -1.34 -3.38
CA ARG A 119 5.83 -0.22 -3.55
C ARG A 119 4.81 -0.17 -2.42
N SER A 120 4.21 -1.30 -2.08
CA SER A 120 3.26 -1.42 -0.97
C SER A 120 3.88 -1.04 0.38
N GLN A 121 5.13 -1.45 0.66
CA GLN A 121 5.87 -1.02 1.85
C GLN A 121 6.10 0.49 1.88
N LEU A 122 6.57 1.06 0.77
CA LEU A 122 6.77 2.51 0.66
C LEU A 122 5.47 3.30 0.83
N GLU A 123 4.34 2.74 0.41
CA GLU A 123 3.02 3.33 0.63
C GLU A 123 2.57 3.17 2.09
N ALA A 124 2.84 2.03 2.72
CA ALA A 124 2.58 1.81 4.14
C ALA A 124 3.48 2.67 5.04
N GLU A 125 4.75 2.85 4.66
CA GLU A 125 5.69 3.74 5.33
C GLU A 125 5.27 5.22 5.28
N LYS A 126 4.36 5.59 4.37
CA LYS A 126 3.76 6.93 4.28
C LYS A 126 2.57 7.15 5.21
N VAL A 127 2.20 6.15 5.99
CA VAL A 127 1.16 6.24 7.01
C VAL A 127 1.79 6.10 8.38
N LEU A 128 1.67 7.15 9.21
CA LEU A 128 2.03 7.08 10.63
C LEU A 128 0.77 6.81 11.45
N THR A 129 0.80 5.76 12.27
CA THR A 129 -0.31 5.42 13.16
C THR A 129 0.17 5.46 14.61
N PHE A 130 -0.53 6.23 15.43
CA PHE A 130 -0.36 6.36 16.86
C PHE A 130 -1.56 5.70 17.57
N THR A 131 -1.68 5.85 18.88
CA THR A 131 -2.76 5.22 19.66
C THR A 131 -4.15 5.70 19.20
N HIS A 132 -4.31 7.00 19.00
CA HIS A 132 -5.59 7.62 18.68
C HIS A 132 -5.58 8.35 17.32
N THR A 133 -4.42 8.44 16.67
CA THR A 133 -4.25 9.29 15.48
C THR A 133 -3.57 8.53 14.34
N ARG A 134 -4.06 8.75 13.13
CA ARG A 134 -3.44 8.27 11.89
C ARG A 134 -3.17 9.45 10.96
N LEU A 135 -1.94 9.54 10.46
CA LEU A 135 -1.53 10.49 9.43
C LEU A 135 -1.31 9.77 8.09
N ASP A 136 -1.97 10.21 7.05
CA ASP A 136 -1.80 9.69 5.69
C ASP A 136 -1.07 10.71 4.82
N TYR A 137 0.17 10.39 4.42
CA TYR A 137 1.02 11.27 3.64
C TYR A 137 0.47 11.58 2.24
N ASN A 138 -0.17 10.58 1.61
CA ASN A 138 -0.67 10.76 0.24
C ASN A 138 -1.95 11.59 0.22
N ALA A 139 -2.82 11.39 1.20
CA ALA A 139 -4.05 12.14 1.35
C ALA A 139 -3.88 13.49 2.05
N LEU A 140 -2.74 13.75 2.70
CA LEU A 140 -2.47 14.92 3.56
C LEU A 140 -3.52 15.07 4.67
N THR A 141 -3.96 13.94 5.24
CA THR A 141 -5.02 13.90 6.23
C THR A 141 -4.55 13.38 7.57
N MET A 142 -5.20 13.87 8.61
CA MET A 142 -5.14 13.33 9.97
C MET A 142 -6.52 12.76 10.32
N THR A 143 -6.54 11.53 10.79
CA THR A 143 -7.75 10.83 11.22
C THR A 143 -7.67 10.55 12.71
N ASP A 144 -8.67 10.96 13.47
CA ASP A 144 -8.90 10.52 14.84
C ASP A 144 -9.48 9.10 14.81
N LEU A 145 -8.76 8.13 15.37
CA LEU A 145 -9.16 6.72 15.36
C LEU A 145 -10.27 6.41 16.37
N THR A 146 -10.51 7.32 17.32
CA THR A 146 -11.56 7.18 18.33
C THR A 146 -12.92 7.60 17.78
N THR A 147 -12.95 8.74 17.07
CA THR A 147 -14.18 9.31 16.53
C THR A 147 -14.42 8.95 15.05
N GLY A 148 -13.36 8.56 14.33
CA GLY A 148 -13.37 8.39 12.87
C GLY A 148 -13.35 9.71 12.10
N GLU A 149 -13.23 10.86 12.78
CA GLU A 149 -13.18 12.16 12.13
C GLU A 149 -11.87 12.32 11.35
N GLN A 150 -11.99 12.76 10.10
CA GLN A 150 -10.86 13.01 9.21
C GLN A 150 -10.75 14.48 8.88
N VAL A 151 -9.57 15.06 9.11
CA VAL A 151 -9.25 16.46 8.85
C VAL A 151 -8.13 16.55 7.81
N GLN A 152 -8.34 17.35 6.77
CA GLN A 152 -7.31 17.67 5.80
C GLN A 152 -6.40 18.77 6.35
N ILE A 153 -5.09 18.55 6.29
CA ILE A 153 -4.09 19.50 6.78
C ILE A 153 -3.43 20.20 5.57
N PRO A 154 -3.24 21.52 5.61
CA PRO A 154 -2.51 22.23 4.55
C PRO A 154 -1.13 21.62 4.28
N PRO A 155 -0.69 21.49 3.02
CA PRO A 155 0.50 20.70 2.67
C PRO A 155 1.76 21.01 3.49
N LYS A 156 2.12 22.28 3.66
CA LYS A 156 3.33 22.66 4.42
C LYS A 156 3.23 22.31 5.91
N GLU A 157 2.05 22.44 6.51
CA GLU A 157 1.78 22.03 7.89
C GLU A 157 1.83 20.50 8.02
N PHE A 158 1.24 19.79 7.05
CA PHE A 158 1.27 18.34 7.03
C PHE A 158 2.69 17.79 6.90
N PHE A 159 3.47 18.27 5.92
CA PHE A 159 4.83 17.78 5.69
C PHE A 159 5.74 18.06 6.88
N LEU A 160 5.61 19.23 7.52
CA LEU A 160 6.37 19.55 8.72
C LEU A 160 6.00 18.61 9.89
N LEU A 161 4.71 18.42 10.15
CA LEU A 161 4.22 17.49 11.18
C LEU A 161 4.71 16.07 10.92
N TYR A 162 4.51 15.58 9.70
CA TYR A 162 4.90 14.23 9.30
C TYR A 162 6.42 14.01 9.44
N LYS A 163 7.23 14.99 9.04
CA LYS A 163 8.69 14.92 9.17
C LYS A 163 9.14 14.80 10.63
N LEU A 164 8.58 15.60 11.51
CA LEU A 164 8.92 15.57 12.94
C LEU A 164 8.50 14.24 13.57
N LEU A 165 7.30 13.75 13.27
CA LEU A 165 6.75 12.52 13.85
C LEU A 165 7.37 11.23 13.27
N SER A 166 7.83 11.26 12.02
CA SER A 166 8.54 10.11 11.42
C SER A 166 9.99 9.96 11.94
N HIS A 167 10.52 10.95 12.67
CA HIS A 167 11.87 10.91 13.21
C HIS A 167 11.89 11.44 14.66
N PRO A 168 11.25 10.74 15.62
CA PRO A 168 11.03 11.26 16.99
C PRO A 168 12.32 11.49 17.76
N GLU A 169 13.41 10.80 17.42
CA GLU A 169 14.71 10.94 18.11
C GLU A 169 15.67 11.92 17.42
N LYS A 170 15.26 12.53 16.30
CA LYS A 170 16.12 13.42 15.54
C LYS A 170 15.81 14.88 15.87
N ILE A 171 16.87 15.63 16.19
CA ILE A 171 16.81 17.09 16.33
C ILE A 171 17.01 17.72 14.95
N PHE A 172 16.08 18.58 14.55
CA PHE A 172 16.15 19.37 13.33
C PHE A 172 16.37 20.84 13.67
N THR A 173 17.28 21.49 12.96
CA THR A 173 17.38 22.95 13.04
C THR A 173 16.24 23.60 12.22
N ARG A 174 15.98 24.91 12.46
CA ARG A 174 14.98 25.64 11.65
C ARG A 174 15.38 25.68 10.17
N LEU A 175 16.66 25.79 9.88
CA LEU A 175 17.18 25.78 8.51
C LEU A 175 16.95 24.42 7.83
N ASP A 176 17.21 23.29 8.52
CA ASP A 176 16.91 21.95 7.99
C ASP A 176 15.43 21.82 7.62
N LEU A 177 14.55 22.29 8.50
CA LEU A 177 13.10 22.22 8.27
C LEU A 177 12.65 23.16 7.16
N LEU A 178 13.27 24.33 7.06
CA LEU A 178 12.97 25.31 6.01
C LEU A 178 13.35 24.74 4.64
N ASP A 179 14.57 24.23 4.49
CA ASP A 179 15.06 23.64 3.24
C ASP A 179 14.23 22.43 2.82
N ASP A 180 13.96 21.53 3.75
CA ASP A 180 13.22 20.28 3.47
C ASP A 180 11.76 20.52 3.06
N ILE A 181 11.08 21.50 3.66
CA ILE A 181 9.65 21.72 3.49
C ILE A 181 9.35 22.84 2.49
N TRP A 182 10.14 23.89 2.45
CA TRP A 182 9.92 25.07 1.57
C TRP A 182 10.85 25.12 0.36
N GLY A 183 12.02 24.44 0.44
CA GLY A 183 13.05 24.46 -0.61
C GLY A 183 14.09 25.58 -0.38
N MET A 184 15.17 25.52 -1.16
CA MET A 184 16.29 26.48 -1.09
C MET A 184 15.97 27.79 -1.85
N GLU A 185 14.85 28.44 -1.61
CA GLU A 185 14.63 29.80 -2.13
C GLU A 185 15.20 30.81 -1.14
N GLU A 186 16.04 31.74 -1.64
CA GLU A 186 16.85 32.68 -0.83
C GLU A 186 16.05 33.65 0.05
N ASP A 187 14.71 33.74 -0.14
CA ASP A 187 13.86 34.73 0.55
C ASP A 187 13.03 34.18 1.71
N TYR A 188 13.20 32.90 2.12
CA TYR A 188 12.42 32.35 3.22
C TYR A 188 13.03 32.64 4.60
N ASP A 189 12.24 33.30 5.48
CA ASP A 189 12.58 33.56 6.87
C ASP A 189 12.28 32.32 7.75
N GLU A 190 13.20 31.96 8.64
CA GLU A 190 13.04 30.89 9.64
C GLU A 190 11.75 31.03 10.49
N ARG A 191 11.23 32.25 10.62
CA ARG A 191 9.94 32.53 11.28
C ARG A 191 8.75 31.78 10.66
N LEU A 192 8.86 31.38 9.38
CA LEU A 192 7.84 30.55 8.72
C LEU A 192 7.69 29.20 9.42
N VAL A 193 8.79 28.58 9.84
CA VAL A 193 8.79 27.34 10.58
C VAL A 193 8.07 27.49 11.93
N ASP A 194 8.42 28.54 12.69
CA ASP A 194 7.80 28.81 14.00
C ASP A 194 6.29 29.08 13.88
N ALA A 195 5.89 29.84 12.85
CA ALA A 195 4.47 30.10 12.57
C ALA A 195 3.71 28.83 12.18
N CYS A 196 4.36 27.95 11.40
CA CYS A 196 3.80 26.67 11.00
C CYS A 196 3.63 25.73 12.22
N ILE A 197 4.66 25.60 13.07
CA ILE A 197 4.59 24.82 14.32
C ILE A 197 3.48 25.33 15.22
N LYS A 198 3.31 26.64 15.34
CA LYS A 198 2.22 27.23 16.16
C LYS A 198 0.85 26.79 15.65
N ARG A 199 0.63 26.81 14.32
CA ARG A 199 -0.64 26.36 13.72
C ARG A 199 -0.87 24.85 13.90
N ILE A 200 0.18 24.04 13.75
CA ILE A 200 0.12 22.61 14.02
C ILE A 200 -0.29 22.35 15.47
N ARG A 201 0.38 22.97 16.44
CA ARG A 201 0.07 22.82 17.88
C ARG A 201 -1.38 23.23 18.20
N GLN A 202 -1.91 24.24 17.52
CA GLN A 202 -3.32 24.64 17.69
C GLN A 202 -4.28 23.57 17.20
N LYS A 203 -3.96 22.89 16.11
CA LYS A 203 -4.78 21.79 15.54
C LYS A 203 -4.69 20.51 16.36
N LEU A 204 -3.55 20.25 16.98
CA LEU A 204 -3.31 19.07 17.82
C LEU A 204 -3.76 19.27 19.28
N LYS A 205 -4.20 20.47 19.65
CA LYS A 205 -4.61 20.75 21.03
C LYS A 205 -5.76 19.85 21.49
N GLY A 206 -5.53 19.10 22.54
CA GLY A 206 -6.48 18.12 23.09
C GLY A 206 -6.41 16.74 22.42
N ASN A 207 -5.41 16.51 21.57
CA ASN A 207 -5.14 15.19 21.02
C ASN A 207 -4.21 14.44 21.98
N GLU A 208 -4.66 13.30 22.51
CA GLU A 208 -3.97 12.53 23.55
C GLU A 208 -2.61 11.95 23.11
N ASP A 209 -2.36 11.82 21.80
CA ASP A 209 -1.07 11.33 21.28
C ASP A 209 0.03 12.41 21.27
N PHE A 210 -0.34 13.70 21.37
CA PHE A 210 0.58 14.83 21.12
C PHE A 210 0.59 15.92 22.21
N ASP A 211 -0.06 15.67 23.35
CA ASP A 211 -0.06 16.58 24.50
C ASP A 211 1.20 16.44 25.38
#